data_e118e577ab0e4e05934f6aa21dc3ccc0
#
_entry.id   e118e577ab0e4e05934f6aa21dc3ccc0
#
_cell.length_a   1.000
_cell.length_b   1.000
_cell.length_c   1.000
_cell.angle_alpha   90.00
_cell.angle_beta   90.00
_cell.angle_gamma   90.00
#
_symmetry.space_group_name_H-M   'P 1'
#
loop_
_entity.id
_entity.type
_entity.pdbx_description
1 polymer ?
#
loop_
_entity_poly.entity_id
_entity_poly.type
_entity_poly.pdbx_seq_one_letter_code
_entity_poly.pdbx_strand_id
1 'polypeptide(L)'
;MKIAFFDTKPYDKQSFEKYVSDDLKFKFFETKLNIDTVELAHGCDGVCIFVNDTADAQVIDKLYEIGVKIIALRCAGYNNVDVKHAFGKIHVVHVPAYSPYAVA
;
A
#
# COMPACT_ATOMS: atom_id res chain seq x y z
N MET A 1 10.84 1.10 -9.11
CA MET A 1 9.70 0.53 -8.37
C MET A 1 8.53 1.49 -8.41
N LYS A 2 7.36 0.99 -8.70
CA LYS A 2 6.13 1.79 -8.75
C LYS A 2 5.20 1.33 -7.64
N ILE A 3 4.70 2.27 -6.84
CA ILE A 3 3.84 1.99 -5.68
C ILE A 3 2.47 2.65 -5.92
N ALA A 4 1.41 1.84 -5.82
CA ALA A 4 0.04 2.36 -5.82
C ALA A 4 -0.31 2.78 -4.38
N PHE A 5 -0.60 4.05 -4.20
CA PHE A 5 -0.83 4.64 -2.88
C PHE A 5 -2.32 4.89 -2.73
N PHE A 6 -2.99 4.05 -1.94
CA PHE A 6 -4.44 4.12 -1.75
C PHE A 6 -4.80 4.95 -0.53
N ASP A 7 -6.06 5.40 -0.49
CA ASP A 7 -6.60 6.24 0.58
C ASP A 7 -5.68 7.42 0.86
N THR A 8 -5.28 8.10 -0.22
CA THR A 8 -4.34 9.20 -0.15
C THR A 8 -4.99 10.44 0.43
N LYS A 9 -4.36 11.00 1.46
CA LYS A 9 -4.76 12.28 2.04
C LYS A 9 -3.83 13.37 1.52
N PRO A 10 -4.22 14.65 1.56
CA PRO A 10 -3.34 15.73 1.08
C PRO A 10 -1.96 15.73 1.75
N TYR A 11 -1.91 15.46 3.04
CA TYR A 11 -0.63 15.43 3.75
C TYR A 11 0.22 14.21 3.36
N ASP A 12 -0.41 13.10 2.95
CA ASP A 12 0.31 11.93 2.46
C ASP A 12 1.07 12.26 1.19
N LYS A 13 0.40 12.91 0.26
CA LYS A 13 1.00 13.29 -1.02
C LYS A 13 2.20 14.20 -0.80
N GLN A 14 2.05 15.20 0.05
CA GLN A 14 3.14 16.11 0.37
C GLN A 14 4.32 15.39 1.02
N SER A 15 4.03 14.44 1.93
CA SER A 15 5.08 13.72 2.65
C SER A 15 5.85 12.76 1.76
N PHE A 16 5.17 12.12 0.80
CA PHE A 16 5.80 11.07 0.00
C PHE A 16 6.35 11.56 -1.34
N GLU A 17 5.86 12.67 -1.87
CA GLU A 17 6.36 13.19 -3.16
C GLU A 17 7.86 13.48 -3.11
N LYS A 18 8.39 13.87 -1.96
CA LYS A 18 9.81 14.15 -1.81
C LYS A 18 10.69 12.90 -1.96
N TYR A 19 10.10 11.71 -1.85
CA TYR A 19 10.83 10.46 -2.02
C TYR A 19 10.77 9.94 -3.45
N VAL A 20 10.04 10.61 -4.34
CA VAL A 20 9.97 10.20 -5.73
C VAL A 20 11.33 10.36 -6.38
N SER A 21 11.76 9.34 -7.13
CA SER A 21 13.03 9.33 -7.85
C SER A 21 12.85 8.51 -9.12
N ASP A 22 13.93 8.35 -9.89
CA ASP A 22 13.89 7.49 -11.06
C ASP A 22 13.58 6.03 -10.70
N ASP A 23 13.99 5.61 -9.50
CA ASP A 23 13.81 4.24 -9.02
C ASP A 23 12.54 4.02 -8.22
N LEU A 24 11.92 5.10 -7.73
CA LEU A 24 10.75 4.99 -6.86
C LEU A 24 9.70 6.01 -7.29
N LYS A 25 8.58 5.51 -7.77
CA LYS A 25 7.47 6.34 -8.24
C LYS A 25 6.19 5.95 -7.52
N PHE A 26 5.35 6.96 -7.25
CA PHE A 26 4.07 6.75 -6.60
C PHE A 26 2.92 7.07 -7.55
N LYS A 27 1.89 6.25 -7.49
CA LYS A 27 0.61 6.51 -8.13
C LYS A 27 -0.39 6.75 -7.02
N PHE A 28 -0.85 7.98 -6.87
CA PHE A 28 -1.72 8.36 -5.75
C PHE A 28 -3.19 8.19 -6.13
N PHE A 29 -3.93 7.47 -5.30
CA PHE A 29 -5.37 7.29 -5.45
C PHE A 29 -6.05 7.72 -4.16
N GLU A 30 -7.10 8.51 -4.26
CA GLU A 30 -7.91 8.90 -3.11
C GLU A 30 -8.86 7.79 -2.67
N THR A 31 -9.16 6.87 -3.57
CA THR A 31 -10.03 5.73 -3.27
C THR A 31 -9.35 4.73 -2.35
N LYS A 32 -10.16 3.93 -1.67
CA LYS A 32 -9.67 2.89 -0.77
C LYS A 32 -9.37 1.62 -1.54
N LEU A 33 -8.45 0.82 -1.04
CA LEU A 33 -8.18 -0.50 -1.60
C LEU A 33 -9.27 -1.48 -1.16
N ASN A 34 -9.88 -2.15 -2.13
CA ASN A 34 -10.81 -3.26 -1.92
C ASN A 34 -10.86 -4.08 -3.21
N ILE A 35 -11.72 -5.09 -3.24
CA ILE A 35 -11.80 -5.98 -4.41
C ILE A 35 -12.26 -5.24 -5.69
N ASP A 36 -12.98 -4.14 -5.55
CA ASP A 36 -13.45 -3.36 -6.69
C ASP A 36 -12.38 -2.43 -7.26
N THR A 37 -11.42 -2.02 -6.42
CA THR A 37 -10.39 -1.05 -6.81
C THR A 37 -9.01 -1.67 -6.98
N VAL A 38 -8.83 -2.92 -6.62
CA VAL A 38 -7.53 -3.60 -6.60
C VAL A 38 -6.82 -3.55 -7.96
N GLU A 39 -7.55 -3.53 -9.04
CA GLU A 39 -6.97 -3.49 -10.38
C GLU A 39 -6.27 -2.17 -10.70
N LEU A 40 -6.54 -1.12 -9.94
CA LEU A 40 -5.81 0.13 -10.09
C LEU A 40 -4.31 -0.04 -9.81
N ALA A 41 -3.95 -1.09 -9.08
CA ALA A 41 -2.55 -1.42 -8.78
C ALA A 41 -1.86 -2.19 -9.90
N HIS A 42 -2.56 -2.51 -11.00
CA HIS A 42 -1.97 -3.21 -12.13
C HIS A 42 -0.79 -2.42 -12.68
N GLY A 43 0.34 -3.09 -12.85
CA GLY A 43 1.57 -2.45 -13.31
C GLY A 43 2.42 -1.87 -12.19
N CYS A 44 1.97 -1.96 -10.94
CA CYS A 44 2.72 -1.51 -9.78
C CYS A 44 3.43 -2.68 -9.11
N ASP A 45 4.55 -2.41 -8.45
CA ASP A 45 5.32 -3.42 -7.72
C ASP A 45 4.83 -3.57 -6.29
N GLY A 46 4.23 -2.53 -5.74
CA GLY A 46 3.72 -2.54 -4.39
C GLY A 46 2.49 -1.66 -4.23
N VAL A 47 1.84 -1.79 -3.09
CA VAL A 47 0.74 -0.94 -2.68
C VAL A 47 1.04 -0.37 -1.30
N CYS A 48 0.64 0.88 -1.07
CA CYS A 48 0.73 1.52 0.23
C CYS A 48 -0.69 1.82 0.69
N ILE A 49 -1.07 1.31 1.85
CA ILE A 49 -2.45 1.36 2.33
C ILE A 49 -2.52 1.90 3.75
N PHE A 50 -3.73 2.30 4.14
CA PHE A 50 -4.00 2.83 5.46
C PHE A 50 -5.09 1.99 6.14
N VAL A 51 -5.50 2.39 7.33
CA VAL A 51 -6.37 1.60 8.21
C VAL A 51 -7.73 1.29 7.60
N ASN A 52 -8.24 2.13 6.71
CA ASN A 52 -9.55 1.95 6.09
C ASN A 52 -9.52 1.14 4.79
N ASP A 53 -8.34 0.78 4.32
CA ASP A 53 -8.19 -0.08 3.15
C ASP A 53 -8.38 -1.53 3.55
N THR A 54 -8.79 -2.35 2.58
CA THR A 54 -9.02 -3.78 2.81
C THR A 54 -8.08 -4.61 1.95
N ALA A 55 -7.28 -5.44 2.60
CA ALA A 55 -6.42 -6.41 1.94
C ALA A 55 -6.71 -7.81 2.50
N ASP A 56 -7.94 -8.28 2.28
CA ASP A 56 -8.35 -9.63 2.65
C ASP A 56 -7.79 -10.66 1.67
N ALA A 57 -8.13 -11.92 1.87
CA ALA A 57 -7.61 -13.00 1.05
C ALA A 57 -7.88 -12.79 -0.44
N GLN A 58 -9.07 -12.32 -0.81
CA GLN A 58 -9.43 -12.08 -2.21
C GLN A 58 -8.59 -10.96 -2.82
N VAL A 59 -8.41 -9.87 -2.09
CA VAL A 59 -7.61 -8.74 -2.56
C VAL A 59 -6.14 -9.15 -2.68
N ILE A 60 -5.63 -9.91 -1.72
CA ILE A 60 -4.26 -10.40 -1.75
C ILE A 60 -4.02 -11.30 -2.97
N ASP A 61 -4.95 -12.22 -3.24
CA ASP A 61 -4.82 -13.09 -4.40
C ASP A 61 -4.79 -12.28 -5.70
N LYS A 62 -5.62 -11.26 -5.80
CA LYS A 62 -5.66 -10.40 -6.98
C LYS A 62 -4.38 -9.57 -7.10
N LEU A 63 -3.90 -9.02 -6.00
CA LEU A 63 -2.62 -8.28 -6.00
C LEU A 63 -1.46 -9.17 -6.45
N TYR A 64 -1.43 -10.39 -5.94
CA TYR A 64 -0.40 -11.35 -6.33
C TYR A 64 -0.49 -11.67 -7.83
N GLU A 65 -1.71 -11.87 -8.33
CA GLU A 65 -1.95 -12.18 -9.73
C GLU A 65 -1.46 -11.06 -10.66
N ILE A 66 -1.67 -9.80 -10.29
CA ILE A 66 -1.26 -8.67 -11.11
C ILE A 66 0.19 -8.23 -10.90
N GLY A 67 0.94 -8.96 -10.07
CA GLY A 67 2.38 -8.76 -9.94
C GLY A 67 2.82 -7.90 -8.77
N VAL A 68 1.92 -7.54 -7.87
CA VAL A 68 2.28 -6.79 -6.67
C VAL A 68 3.02 -7.69 -5.70
N LYS A 69 4.15 -7.23 -5.16
CA LYS A 69 5.03 -8.01 -4.29
C LYS A 69 5.10 -7.50 -2.86
N ILE A 70 4.69 -6.26 -2.63
CA ILE A 70 4.83 -5.62 -1.32
C ILE A 70 3.54 -4.89 -0.97
N ILE A 71 3.11 -5.05 0.28
CA ILE A 71 2.05 -4.24 0.88
C ILE A 71 2.71 -3.44 2.00
N ALA A 72 2.73 -2.12 1.87
CA ALA A 72 3.26 -1.21 2.88
C ALA A 72 2.11 -0.60 3.67
N LEU A 73 2.16 -0.74 4.98
CA LEU A 73 1.12 -0.27 5.88
C LEU A 73 1.51 1.06 6.51
N ARG A 74 0.63 2.05 6.41
CA ARG A 74 0.79 3.36 7.06
C ARG A 74 0.14 3.41 8.44
N CYS A 75 -0.11 2.24 9.03
CA CYS A 75 -0.73 2.15 10.35
C CYS A 75 0.04 1.14 11.19
N ALA A 76 -0.22 1.15 12.50
CA ALA A 76 0.53 0.31 13.42
C ALA A 76 0.05 -1.13 13.45
N GLY A 77 -1.19 -1.41 13.04
CA GLY A 77 -1.79 -2.74 13.14
C GLY A 77 -1.89 -3.44 11.81
N TYR A 78 -2.31 -4.70 11.87
CA TYR A 78 -2.52 -5.56 10.70
C TYR A 78 -3.99 -5.95 10.52
N ASN A 79 -4.91 -5.31 11.23
CA ASN A 79 -6.31 -5.75 11.27
C ASN A 79 -7.00 -5.75 9.92
N ASN A 80 -6.54 -4.91 9.01
CA ASN A 80 -7.11 -4.78 7.68
C ASN A 80 -6.40 -5.64 6.63
N VAL A 81 -5.44 -6.45 7.03
CA VAL A 81 -4.65 -7.30 6.12
C VAL A 81 -4.68 -8.74 6.59
N ASP A 82 -5.00 -9.66 5.70
CA ASP A 82 -4.89 -11.08 5.99
C ASP A 82 -3.42 -11.52 5.84
N VAL A 83 -2.64 -11.30 6.88
CA VAL A 83 -1.20 -11.54 6.88
C VAL A 83 -0.87 -13.02 6.63
N LYS A 84 -1.68 -13.91 7.16
CA LYS A 84 -1.48 -15.35 6.97
C LYS A 84 -1.62 -15.75 5.51
N HIS A 85 -2.61 -15.18 4.84
CA HIS A 85 -2.84 -15.45 3.43
C HIS A 85 -1.75 -14.85 2.55
N ALA A 86 -1.20 -13.71 2.96
CA ALA A 86 -0.11 -13.05 2.23
C ALA A 86 1.22 -13.78 2.35
N PHE A 87 1.37 -14.59 3.39
CA PHE A 87 2.64 -15.29 3.67
C PHE A 87 3.06 -16.15 2.47
N GLY A 88 4.29 -15.95 2.02
CA GLY A 88 4.83 -16.68 0.87
C GLY A 88 4.43 -16.11 -0.50
N LYS A 89 3.55 -15.11 -0.53
CA LYS A 89 3.08 -14.49 -1.77
C LYS A 89 3.49 -13.03 -1.87
N ILE A 90 3.18 -12.25 -0.83
CA ILE A 90 3.39 -10.80 -0.80
C ILE A 90 4.03 -10.45 0.53
N HIS A 91 5.05 -9.60 0.50
CA HIS A 91 5.66 -9.09 1.71
C HIS A 91 4.79 -7.99 2.32
N VAL A 92 4.53 -8.08 3.61
CA VAL A 92 3.77 -7.06 4.34
C VAL A 92 4.73 -6.34 5.28
N VAL A 93 4.85 -5.04 5.12
CA VAL A 93 5.78 -4.23 5.92
C VAL A 93 5.06 -3.00 6.46
N HIS A 94 5.55 -2.48 7.58
CA HIS A 94 5.10 -1.19 8.11
C HIS A 94 5.98 -0.08 7.58
N VAL A 95 5.40 1.13 7.52
CA VAL A 95 6.12 2.33 7.13
C VAL A 95 6.22 3.24 8.36
N PRO A 96 7.13 2.96 9.28
CA PRO A 96 7.20 3.71 10.54
C PRO A 96 7.54 5.18 10.36
N ALA A 97 8.30 5.50 9.32
CA ALA A 97 8.68 6.88 9.02
C ALA A 97 7.48 7.74 8.62
N TYR A 98 6.35 7.12 8.29
CA TYR A 98 5.15 7.84 7.93
C TYR A 98 4.56 8.60 9.12
N SER A 99 4.63 8.03 10.32
CA SER A 99 3.99 8.62 11.48
C SER A 99 4.58 9.99 11.82
N PRO A 100 3.78 11.06 11.81
CA PRO A 100 4.28 12.38 12.19
C PRO A 100 4.73 12.44 13.66
N TYR A 101 4.23 11.53 14.47
CA TYR A 101 4.62 11.47 15.88
C TYR A 101 5.92 10.73 16.09
N ALA A 102 6.26 9.82 15.18
CA ALA A 102 7.54 9.13 15.25
C ALA A 102 8.71 10.06 14.92
N VAL A 103 8.45 11.11 14.18
CA VAL A 103 9.46 12.10 13.82
C VAL A 103 9.67 13.11 14.93
N ALA A 104 8.62 13.34 15.66
CA ALA A 104 8.69 14.24 16.79
C ALA A 104 9.35 13.53 17.98
#